data_3b9c6937a7c00ed8489038c048ac4bbc
#
_entry.id   3b9c6937a7c00ed8489038c048ac4bbc
#
_cell.length_a   1.000
_cell.length_b   1.000
_cell.length_c   1.000
_cell.angle_alpha   90.00
_cell.angle_beta   90.00
_cell.angle_gamma   90.00
#
_symmetry.space_group_name_H-M   'P 1'
#
loop_
_entity.id
_entity.type
_entity.pdbx_description
1 polymer ?
#
loop_
_entity_poly.entity_id
_entity_poly.type
_entity_poly.pdbx_seq_one_letter_code
_entity_poly.pdbx_strand_id
1 'polypeptide(L)' 'MRRALVCGAGGFVGGHLVERLKADGYWVRGVDIKFPEFRQTAADQFRILDLRDYEHAMEAVWEVDEVYQLAADMGGMGF' A
#
# COMPACT_ATOMS: atom_id res chain seq x y z
N MET A 1 -14.72 11.26 -2.33
CA MET A 1 -14.18 9.90 -2.52
C MET A 1 -13.21 9.60 -1.40
N ARG A 2 -13.38 8.48 -0.75
CA ARG A 2 -12.43 8.10 0.29
C ARG A 2 -11.13 7.63 -0.33
N ARG A 3 -10.05 7.90 0.35
CA ARG A 3 -8.70 7.60 -0.12
C ARG A 3 -8.06 6.63 0.86
N ALA A 4 -7.58 5.53 0.34
CA ALA A 4 -6.97 4.47 1.16
C ALA A 4 -5.51 4.27 0.77
N LEU A 5 -4.69 4.01 1.78
CA LEU A 5 -3.31 3.58 1.60
C LEU A 5 -3.23 2.10 1.94
N VAL A 6 -2.66 1.30 1.05
CA VAL A 6 -2.40 -0.11 1.32
C VAL A 6 -0.90 -0.31 1.35
N CYS A 7 -0.36 -0.59 2.53
CA CYS A 7 1.05 -0.91 2.72
C CYS A 7 1.22 -2.41 2.50
N GLY A 8 2.19 -2.79 1.67
CA GLY A 8 2.34 -4.19 1.27
C GLY A 8 1.50 -4.52 0.05
N ALA A 9 1.18 -3.51 -0.74
CA ALA A 9 0.28 -3.67 -1.89
C ALA A 9 0.86 -4.53 -2.99
N GLY A 10 2.17 -4.75 -3.01
CA GLY A 10 2.80 -5.63 -3.99
C GLY A 10 2.68 -7.10 -3.65
N GLY A 11 2.25 -7.44 -2.44
CA GLY A 11 2.09 -8.82 -2.03
C GLY A 11 0.75 -9.38 -2.46
N PHE A 12 0.56 -10.68 -2.17
CA PHE A 12 -0.65 -11.37 -2.60
C PHE A 12 -1.91 -10.81 -1.93
N VAL A 13 -1.89 -10.73 -0.60
CA VAL A 13 -3.05 -10.24 0.14
C VAL A 13 -3.27 -8.76 -0.13
N GLY A 14 -2.19 -7.98 -0.16
CA GLY A 14 -2.30 -6.55 -0.42
C GLY A 14 -2.88 -6.26 -1.78
N GLY A 15 -2.51 -7.04 -2.79
CA GLY A 15 -3.06 -6.86 -4.13
C GLY A 15 -4.54 -7.13 -4.18
N HIS A 16 -5.00 -8.16 -3.48
CA HIS A 16 -6.44 -8.45 -3.41
C HIS A 16 -7.20 -7.35 -2.69
N LEU A 17 -6.62 -6.82 -1.62
CA LEU A 17 -7.27 -5.73 -0.90
C LEU A 17 -7.39 -4.48 -1.78
N VAL A 18 -6.34 -4.17 -2.54
CA VAL A 18 -6.40 -3.04 -3.47
C VAL A 18 -7.58 -3.22 -4.42
N GLU A 19 -7.72 -4.41 -5.00
CA GLU A 19 -8.81 -4.67 -5.93
C GLU A 19 -10.17 -4.49 -5.27
N ARG A 20 -10.32 -4.97 -4.03
CA ARG A 20 -11.57 -4.83 -3.31
C ARG A 20 -11.90 -3.37 -3.02
N LEU A 21 -10.90 -2.60 -2.58
CA LEU A 21 -11.12 -1.19 -2.30
C LEU A 21 -11.49 -0.43 -3.57
N LYS A 22 -10.86 -0.76 -4.70
CA LYS A 22 -11.24 -0.13 -5.97
C LYS A 22 -12.67 -0.48 -6.34
N ALA A 23 -13.07 -1.73 -6.14
CA ALA A 23 -14.45 -2.14 -6.41
C ALA A 23 -15.43 -1.40 -5.53
N ASP A 24 -15.02 -1.01 -4.33
CA ASP A 24 -15.86 -0.27 -3.39
C ASP A 24 -15.82 1.24 -3.61
N GLY A 25 -15.14 1.71 -4.65
CA GLY A 25 -15.15 3.12 -5.00
C GLY A 25 -14.05 3.97 -4.38
N TYR A 26 -13.06 3.36 -3.75
CA TYR A 26 -11.96 4.11 -3.15
C TYR A 26 -10.96 4.60 -4.20
N TRP A 27 -10.29 5.69 -3.88
CA TRP A 27 -9.01 6.01 -4.51
C TRP A 27 -7.94 5.33 -3.68
N VAL A 28 -7.05 4.57 -4.32
CA VAL A 28 -6.10 3.73 -3.60
C VAL A 28 -4.66 4.07 -3.97
N ARG A 29 -3.85 4.32 -2.95
CA ARG A 29 -2.41 4.37 -3.08
C ARG A 29 -1.84 3.08 -2.54
N GLY A 30 -1.12 2.34 -3.38
CA GLY A 30 -0.40 1.15 -2.97
C GLY A 30 1.06 1.47 -2.73
N VAL A 31 1.63 0.91 -1.68
CA VAL A 31 3.04 1.10 -1.33
C VAL A 31 3.67 -0.25 -1.02
N ASP A 32 4.86 -0.48 -1.56
CA ASP A 32 5.64 -1.66 -1.23
C ASP A 32 7.10 -1.35 -1.52
N ILE A 33 7.99 -2.25 -1.16
CA ILE A 33 9.40 -2.10 -1.48
C ILE A 33 9.72 -2.59 -2.89
N LYS A 34 8.76 -3.23 -3.55
CA LYS A 34 8.91 -3.65 -4.94
C LYS A 34 7.54 -3.69 -5.60
N PHE A 35 7.52 -3.67 -6.93
CA PHE A 35 6.29 -3.81 -7.69
C PHE A 35 5.73 -5.22 -7.57
N PRO A 36 4.42 -5.40 -7.79
CA PRO A 36 3.83 -6.74 -7.86
C PRO A 36 4.52 -7.58 -8.93
N GLU A 37 4.83 -8.82 -8.59
CA GLU A 37 5.57 -9.68 -9.52
C GLU A 37 4.69 -10.37 -10.55
N PHE A 38 3.45 -10.67 -10.17
CA PHE A 38 2.64 -11.59 -10.96
C PHE A 38 1.45 -10.94 -11.64
N ARG A 39 1.20 -9.67 -11.39
CA ARG A 39 0.10 -8.96 -12.03
C ARG A 39 0.29 -7.47 -11.86
N GLN A 40 -0.40 -6.71 -12.70
CA GLN A 40 -0.41 -5.26 -12.54
C GLN A 40 -1.26 -4.89 -11.33
N THR A 41 -0.85 -3.82 -10.66
CA THR A 41 -1.65 -3.31 -9.57
C THR A 41 -2.89 -2.59 -10.08
N ALA A 42 -3.99 -2.70 -9.37
CA ALA A 42 -5.19 -1.94 -9.64
C ALA A 42 -5.20 -0.58 -8.93
N ALA A 43 -4.19 -0.28 -8.13
CA ALA A 43 -4.13 0.98 -7.40
C ALA A 43 -4.07 2.17 -8.35
N ASP A 44 -4.65 3.27 -7.93
CA ASP A 44 -4.57 4.52 -8.70
C ASP A 44 -3.15 5.06 -8.72
N GLN A 45 -2.42 4.83 -7.63
CA GLN A 45 -1.02 5.23 -7.52
C GLN A 45 -0.27 4.11 -6.81
N PHE A 46 0.88 3.72 -7.35
CA PHE A 46 1.74 2.74 -6.69
C PHE A 46 3.11 3.34 -6.51
N ARG A 47 3.61 3.33 -5.27
CA ARG A 47 4.89 3.92 -4.96
C ARG A 47 5.82 2.88 -4.34
N ILE A 48 7.07 2.90 -4.77
CA ILE A 48 8.10 2.06 -4.17
C ILE A 48 8.72 2.87 -3.04
N LEU A 49 8.34 2.57 -1.81
CA LEU A 49 8.77 3.32 -0.65
C LEU A 49 9.13 2.36 0.47
N ASP A 50 10.16 2.71 1.22
CA ASP A 50 10.56 1.97 2.41
C ASP A 50 9.97 2.69 3.61
N LEU A 51 8.97 2.10 4.22
CA LEU A 51 8.22 2.73 5.31
C LEU A 51 9.03 2.84 6.60
N ARG A 52 10.23 2.28 6.65
CA ARG A 52 11.15 2.51 7.76
C ARG A 52 11.78 3.89 7.66
N ASP A 53 11.74 4.50 6.48
CA ASP A 53 12.24 5.85 6.27
C ASP A 53 11.12 6.84 6.59
N TYR A 54 11.40 7.78 7.50
CA TYR A 54 10.38 8.71 7.97
C TYR A 54 9.75 9.51 6.83
N GLU A 55 10.59 10.02 5.92
CA GLU A 55 10.07 10.83 4.82
C GLU A 55 9.22 10.00 3.87
N HIS A 56 9.61 8.75 3.63
CA HIS A 56 8.79 7.85 2.83
C HIS A 56 7.46 7.59 3.50
N ALA A 57 7.46 7.37 4.82
CA ALA A 57 6.21 7.13 5.54
C ALA A 57 5.29 8.33 5.47
N MET A 58 5.85 9.54 5.60
CA MET A 58 5.05 10.76 5.50
C MET A 58 4.45 10.91 4.10
N GLU A 59 5.23 10.60 3.07
CA GLU A 59 4.72 10.64 1.70
C GLU A 59 3.60 9.64 1.50
N ALA A 60 3.77 8.44 2.06
CA ALA A 60 2.78 7.37 1.87
C ALA A 60 1.41 7.75 2.44
N VAL A 61 1.38 8.40 3.60
CA VAL A 61 0.13 8.70 4.28
C VAL A 61 -0.50 10.03 3.87
N TRP A 62 0.18 10.78 2.99
CA TRP A 62 -0.29 12.11 2.65
C TRP A 62 -1.66 12.07 1.97
N GLU A 63 -2.59 12.81 2.54
CA GLU A 63 -3.96 12.95 2.01
C GLU A 63 -4.74 11.65 1.90
N VAL A 64 -4.47 10.67 2.74
CA VAL A 64 -5.30 9.47 2.77
C VAL A 64 -6.17 9.47 4.02
N ASP A 65 -7.31 8.82 3.92
CA ASP A 65 -8.29 8.75 5.02
C ASP A 65 -8.14 7.48 5.84
N GLU A 66 -7.67 6.40 5.21
CA GLU A 66 -7.57 5.09 5.86
C GLU A 66 -6.26 4.44 5.48
N VAL A 67 -5.67 3.72 6.43
CA VAL A 67 -4.41 3.00 6.20
C VAL A 67 -4.61 1.53 6.52
N TYR A 68 -4.23 0.68 5.58
CA TYR A 68 -4.26 -0.78 5.74
C TYR A 68 -2.81 -1.28 5.73
N GLN A 69 -2.34 -1.68 6.90
CA GLN A 69 -0.93 -2.07 7.06
C GLN A 69 -0.80 -3.58 6.94
N LEU A 70 -0.41 -4.02 5.75
CA LEU A 70 -0.21 -5.44 5.45
C LEU A 70 1.25 -5.77 5.18
N ALA A 71 2.12 -4.77 5.23
CA ALA A 71 3.54 -5.00 5.00
C ALA A 71 4.09 -5.84 6.14
N ALA A 72 4.64 -7.00 5.78
CA ALA A 72 5.20 -7.89 6.76
C ALA A 72 6.65 -7.52 7.03
N ASP A 73 7.12 -7.77 8.24
CA ASP A 73 8.52 -7.65 8.60
C ASP A 73 9.11 -6.28 8.27
N MET A 74 8.53 -5.28 8.85
CA MET A 74 8.99 -3.92 8.65
C MET A 74 10.28 -3.68 9.43
N GLY A 75 11.39 -4.13 8.87
CA GLY A 75 12.68 -3.90 9.47
C GLY A 75 13.14 -4.98 10.42
N GLY A 76 12.63 -6.18 10.27
CA GLY A 76 13.09 -7.29 11.06
C GLY A 76 12.68 -7.25 12.51
N MET A 77 11.66 -6.50 12.80
CA MET A 77 11.14 -6.45 14.17
C MET A 77 10.35 -7.71 14.44
N GLY A 78 10.78 -8.47 15.40
CA GLY A 78 10.00 -9.61 15.84
C GLY A 78 8.81 -9.11 16.66
N PHE A 79 7.68 -9.34 16.18
CA PHE A 79 6.48 -8.93 16.90
C PHE A 79 5.90 -10.08 17.66
#